data_c706b2dd90f84575f0d3e01c3e3d6f6e
#
_entry.id   c706b2dd90f84575f0d3e01c3e3d6f6e
#
_cell.length_a   1.000
_cell.length_b   1.000
_cell.length_c   1.000
_cell.angle_alpha   90.00
_cell.angle_beta   90.00
_cell.angle_gamma   90.00
#
_symmetry.space_group_name_H-M   'P 1'
#
loop_
_entity.id
_entity.type
_entity.pdbx_description
1 polymer ?
#
loop_
_entity_poly.entity_id
_entity_poly.type
_entity_poly.pdbx_seq_one_letter_code
_entity_poly.pdbx_strand_id
1 'polypeptide(L)'
;MNAIKSDDKGRAVIDPDLCVSCGQCMVSCPFGAIADKSQIFQLIRAMQSGRKIIAQVAPAFVGQFGPKVTPDMIKTALKELGFYDVYETAIGADMGAMAEAENYVKEVATGELPFLLTSCCPSWSMLAKKFFPETID
;
A
#
# COMPACT_ATOMS: atom_id res chain seq x y z
N MET A 1 7.62 -12.11 -12.15
CA MET A 1 8.77 -11.19 -11.98
C MET A 1 10.12 -11.88 -11.81
N ASN A 2 10.19 -13.11 -11.34
CA ASN A 2 11.46 -13.83 -11.06
C ASN A 2 12.46 -13.02 -10.19
N ALA A 3 11.93 -12.18 -9.30
CA ALA A 3 12.72 -11.33 -8.42
C ALA A 3 13.37 -12.08 -7.25
N ILE A 4 13.00 -13.34 -7.00
CA ILE A 4 13.58 -14.17 -5.94
C ILE A 4 14.50 -15.19 -6.56
N LYS A 5 15.72 -15.25 -6.06
CA LYS A 5 16.76 -16.21 -6.50
C LYS A 5 17.42 -16.82 -5.26
N SER A 6 18.09 -17.95 -5.42
CA SER A 6 18.96 -18.50 -4.38
C SER A 6 20.38 -17.93 -4.53
N ASP A 7 20.99 -17.56 -3.40
CA ASP A 7 22.41 -17.25 -3.37
C ASP A 7 23.28 -18.54 -3.38
N ASP A 8 24.58 -18.38 -3.40
CA ASP A 8 25.57 -19.49 -3.38
C ASP A 8 25.46 -20.39 -2.12
N LYS A 9 24.77 -19.92 -1.08
CA LYS A 9 24.51 -20.64 0.16
C LYS A 9 23.11 -21.20 0.25
N GLY A 10 22.33 -21.15 -0.84
CA GLY A 10 20.96 -21.64 -0.89
C GLY A 10 19.93 -20.76 -0.18
N ARG A 11 20.26 -19.51 0.18
CA ARG A 11 19.34 -18.57 0.84
C ARG A 11 18.57 -17.77 -0.21
N ALA A 12 17.31 -17.47 0.08
CA ALA A 12 16.51 -16.60 -0.78
C ALA A 12 17.03 -15.17 -0.75
N VAL A 13 17.27 -14.60 -1.93
CA VAL A 13 17.65 -13.20 -2.12
C VAL A 13 16.63 -12.55 -3.04
N ILE A 14 16.16 -11.37 -2.66
CA ILE A 14 15.24 -10.57 -3.47
C ILE A 14 16.06 -9.57 -4.26
N ASP A 15 15.94 -9.65 -5.57
CA ASP A 15 16.54 -8.71 -6.50
C ASP A 15 15.73 -7.40 -6.50
N PRO A 16 16.29 -6.27 -6.00
CA PRO A 16 15.56 -5.01 -5.90
C PRO A 16 15.20 -4.41 -7.26
N ASP A 17 15.97 -4.73 -8.31
CA ASP A 17 15.72 -4.18 -9.64
C ASP A 17 14.52 -4.85 -10.31
N LEU A 18 14.26 -6.11 -9.98
CA LEU A 18 13.11 -6.86 -10.47
C LEU A 18 11.90 -6.83 -9.50
N CYS A 19 12.14 -6.57 -8.24
CA CYS A 19 11.08 -6.55 -7.22
C CYS A 19 10.20 -5.30 -7.37
N VAL A 20 8.88 -5.52 -7.42
CA VAL A 20 7.87 -4.45 -7.45
C VAL A 20 7.13 -4.31 -6.12
N SER A 21 7.62 -4.94 -5.06
CA SER A 21 7.05 -4.87 -3.71
C SER A 21 5.57 -5.29 -3.60
N CYS A 22 5.13 -6.23 -4.45
CA CYS A 22 3.73 -6.67 -4.47
C CYS A 22 3.32 -7.59 -3.31
N GLY A 23 4.27 -8.08 -2.50
CA GLY A 23 4.00 -8.96 -1.36
C GLY A 23 3.64 -10.41 -1.71
N GLN A 24 3.56 -10.77 -3.00
CA GLN A 24 3.14 -12.12 -3.41
C GLN A 24 4.03 -13.23 -2.84
N CYS A 25 5.33 -12.98 -2.71
CA CYS A 25 6.27 -13.91 -2.10
C CYS A 25 5.97 -14.18 -0.61
N MET A 26 5.50 -13.18 0.13
CA MET A 26 5.06 -13.34 1.52
C MET A 26 3.82 -14.23 1.62
N VAL A 27 2.81 -13.92 0.80
CA VAL A 27 1.52 -14.63 0.80
C VAL A 27 1.69 -16.08 0.35
N SER A 28 2.59 -16.33 -0.62
CA SER A 28 2.80 -17.66 -1.19
C SER A 28 3.78 -18.54 -0.40
N CYS A 29 4.49 -17.99 0.60
CA CYS A 29 5.47 -18.76 1.34
C CYS A 29 4.80 -19.56 2.48
N PRO A 30 4.71 -20.89 2.40
CA PRO A 30 4.06 -21.70 3.45
C PRO A 30 4.86 -21.76 4.74
N PHE A 31 6.13 -21.33 4.71
CA PHE A 31 7.05 -21.39 5.85
C PHE A 31 7.20 -20.05 6.57
N GLY A 32 6.55 -18.97 6.09
CA GLY A 32 6.74 -17.63 6.63
C GLY A 32 8.19 -17.12 6.57
N ALA A 33 8.97 -17.59 5.58
CA ALA A 33 10.38 -17.25 5.45
C ALA A 33 10.62 -15.82 4.95
N ILE A 34 9.59 -15.16 4.44
CA ILE A 34 9.65 -13.79 3.95
C ILE A 34 8.67 -12.96 4.77
N ALA A 35 9.18 -11.89 5.37
CA ALA A 35 8.40 -10.95 6.17
C ALA A 35 8.58 -9.53 5.63
N ASP A 36 7.62 -8.68 5.91
CA ASP A 36 7.72 -7.26 5.65
C ASP A 36 8.69 -6.57 6.63
N LYS A 37 9.21 -5.44 6.22
CA LYS A 37 10.01 -4.58 7.09
C LYS A 37 9.10 -3.68 7.91
N SER A 38 8.49 -4.25 8.96
CA SER A 38 7.62 -3.50 9.87
C SER A 38 8.35 -2.38 10.61
N GLN A 39 7.65 -1.28 10.86
CA GLN A 39 8.13 -0.13 11.63
C GLN A 39 7.50 -0.04 13.03
N ILE A 40 7.03 -1.17 13.57
CA ILE A 40 6.33 -1.22 14.87
C ILE A 40 7.18 -0.63 16.01
N PHE A 41 8.49 -0.88 16.01
CA PHE A 41 9.39 -0.35 17.04
C PHE A 41 9.46 1.19 17.01
N GLN A 42 9.58 1.76 15.83
CA GLN A 42 9.59 3.22 15.64
C GLN A 42 8.26 3.84 16.08
N LEU A 43 7.15 3.18 15.78
CA LEU A 43 5.82 3.59 16.22
C LEU A 43 5.70 3.62 17.74
N ILE A 44 6.08 2.53 18.43
CA ILE A 44 6.05 2.45 19.89
C ILE A 44 6.91 3.55 20.51
N ARG A 45 8.12 3.76 20.00
CA ARG A 45 9.01 4.83 20.46
C ARG A 45 8.40 6.22 20.27
N ALA A 46 7.73 6.46 19.16
CA ALA A 46 7.06 7.73 18.89
C ALA A 46 5.89 7.95 19.85
N MET A 47 5.09 6.93 20.15
CA MET A 47 4.01 7.00 21.15
C MET A 47 4.57 7.29 22.55
N GLN A 48 5.63 6.60 22.96
CA GLN A 48 6.27 6.80 24.26
C GLN A 48 6.89 8.20 24.42
N SER A 49 7.25 8.87 23.33
CA SER A 49 7.77 10.24 23.35
C SER A 49 6.70 11.32 23.47
N GLY A 50 5.43 10.95 23.64
CA GLY A 50 4.30 11.87 23.76
C GLY A 50 3.87 12.55 22.46
N ARG A 51 4.33 12.08 21.31
CA ARG A 51 3.90 12.59 20.00
C ARG A 51 2.45 12.22 19.70
N LYS A 52 1.72 13.13 19.10
CA LYS A 52 0.40 12.86 18.55
C LYS A 52 0.56 12.04 17.27
N ILE A 53 0.14 10.78 17.31
CA ILE A 53 0.23 9.84 16.19
C ILE A 53 -1.16 9.58 15.65
N ILE A 54 -1.33 9.79 14.37
CA ILE A 54 -2.59 9.52 13.65
C ILE A 54 -2.42 8.20 12.90
N ALA A 55 -3.40 7.31 13.03
CA ALA A 55 -3.47 6.10 12.22
C ALA A 55 -4.23 6.39 10.92
N GLN A 56 -3.70 5.92 9.80
CA GLN A 56 -4.41 5.83 8.54
C GLN A 56 -4.65 4.35 8.22
N VAL A 57 -5.93 3.98 8.05
CA VAL A 57 -6.31 2.60 7.76
C VAL A 57 -6.74 2.46 6.31
N ALA A 58 -6.14 1.48 5.62
CA ALA A 58 -6.48 1.18 4.25
C ALA A 58 -7.85 0.50 4.15
N PRO A 59 -8.61 0.64 3.06
CA PRO A 59 -9.94 0.02 2.89
C PRO A 59 -9.96 -1.49 3.12
N ALA A 60 -8.83 -2.16 2.87
CA ALA A 60 -8.69 -3.61 3.06
C ALA A 60 -8.83 -4.08 4.52
N PHE A 61 -8.88 -3.18 5.51
CA PHE A 61 -9.08 -3.57 6.91
C PHE A 61 -10.50 -4.11 7.19
N VAL A 62 -11.47 -3.74 6.37
CA VAL A 62 -12.85 -4.16 6.51
C VAL A 62 -12.95 -5.68 6.33
N GLY A 63 -13.58 -6.34 7.29
CA GLY A 63 -13.79 -7.80 7.28
C GLY A 63 -12.58 -8.64 7.77
N GLN A 64 -11.40 -8.07 7.98
CA GLN A 64 -10.22 -8.84 8.43
C GLN A 64 -10.33 -9.37 9.87
N PHE A 65 -11.12 -8.72 10.70
CA PHE A 65 -11.31 -9.10 12.10
C PHE A 65 -12.61 -9.88 12.34
N GLY A 66 -13.22 -10.37 11.26
CA GLY A 66 -14.45 -11.13 11.29
C GLY A 66 -15.73 -10.29 11.06
N PRO A 67 -16.87 -10.95 10.78
CA PRO A 67 -18.07 -10.27 10.29
C PRO A 67 -18.79 -9.40 11.32
N LYS A 68 -18.44 -9.54 12.60
CA LYS A 68 -19.04 -8.75 13.69
C LYS A 68 -18.27 -7.48 14.03
N VAL A 69 -17.08 -7.30 13.45
CA VAL A 69 -16.21 -6.15 13.75
C VAL A 69 -16.49 -5.06 12.73
N THR A 70 -17.02 -3.94 13.20
CA THR A 70 -17.30 -2.78 12.36
C THR A 70 -16.09 -1.86 12.22
N PRO A 71 -16.03 -1.01 11.19
CA PRO A 71 -14.99 0.01 11.05
C PRO A 71 -14.86 0.91 12.29
N ASP A 72 -15.96 1.30 12.91
CA ASP A 72 -15.94 2.15 14.11
C ASP A 72 -15.35 1.44 15.34
N MET A 73 -15.56 0.13 15.46
CA MET A 73 -14.88 -0.66 16.50
C MET A 73 -13.37 -0.66 16.32
N ILE A 74 -12.88 -0.77 15.09
CA ILE A 74 -11.43 -0.70 14.80
C ILE A 74 -10.89 0.69 15.11
N LYS A 75 -11.59 1.76 14.72
CA LYS A 75 -11.20 3.14 15.05
C LYS A 75 -11.12 3.34 16.57
N THR A 76 -12.09 2.84 17.31
CA THR A 76 -12.10 2.90 18.77
C THR A 76 -10.93 2.15 19.36
N ALA A 77 -10.69 0.91 18.93
CA ALA A 77 -9.59 0.09 19.41
C ALA A 77 -8.22 0.74 19.15
N LEU A 78 -8.02 1.36 17.99
CA LEU A 78 -6.79 2.08 17.69
C LEU A 78 -6.60 3.31 18.60
N LYS A 79 -7.67 4.04 18.92
CA LYS A 79 -7.62 5.14 19.88
C LYS A 79 -7.28 4.63 21.29
N GLU A 80 -7.84 3.51 21.72
CA GLU A 80 -7.50 2.85 22.99
C GLU A 80 -6.05 2.38 23.04
N LEU A 81 -5.46 1.98 21.90
CA LEU A 81 -4.04 1.65 21.78
C LEU A 81 -3.11 2.86 21.89
N GLY A 82 -3.65 4.08 21.90
CA GLY A 82 -2.88 5.31 22.08
C GLY A 82 -2.67 6.16 20.82
N PHE A 83 -3.33 5.84 19.71
CA PHE A 83 -3.36 6.76 18.59
C PHE A 83 -4.20 7.99 18.92
N TYR A 84 -3.70 9.16 18.55
CA TYR A 84 -4.38 10.44 18.78
C TYR A 84 -5.69 10.53 17.98
N ASP A 85 -5.66 10.07 16.73
CA ASP A 85 -6.83 9.98 15.88
C ASP A 85 -6.67 8.88 14.80
N VAL A 86 -7.78 8.53 14.12
CA VAL A 86 -7.81 7.47 13.12
C VAL A 86 -8.64 7.94 11.93
N TYR A 87 -8.04 7.87 10.74
CA TYR A 87 -8.68 8.23 9.46
C TYR A 87 -8.67 7.04 8.49
N GLU A 88 -9.72 6.94 7.70
CA GLU A 88 -9.76 6.00 6.58
C GLU A 88 -9.09 6.62 5.35
N THR A 89 -8.14 5.90 4.76
CA THR A 89 -7.48 6.33 3.51
C THR A 89 -8.47 6.49 2.35
N ALA A 90 -9.63 5.82 2.43
CA ALA A 90 -10.73 5.94 1.47
C ALA A 90 -11.20 7.39 1.24
N ILE A 91 -11.14 8.23 2.27
CA ILE A 91 -11.49 9.66 2.14
C ILE A 91 -10.57 10.36 1.13
N GLY A 92 -9.27 10.07 1.19
CA GLY A 92 -8.31 10.58 0.20
C GLY A 92 -8.52 9.99 -1.19
N ALA A 93 -8.95 8.72 -1.26
CA ALA A 93 -9.26 8.08 -2.54
C ALA A 93 -10.48 8.72 -3.23
N ASP A 94 -11.52 9.08 -2.49
CA ASP A 94 -12.68 9.80 -3.04
C ASP A 94 -12.27 11.16 -3.64
N MET A 95 -11.41 11.89 -2.93
CA MET A 95 -10.87 13.16 -3.44
C MET A 95 -10.01 12.95 -4.69
N GLY A 96 -9.17 11.91 -4.69
CA GLY A 96 -8.35 11.53 -5.84
C GLY A 96 -9.21 11.17 -7.05
N ALA A 97 -10.24 10.37 -6.87
CA ALA A 97 -11.14 9.96 -7.94
C ALA A 97 -11.85 11.15 -8.63
N MET A 98 -12.20 12.18 -7.86
CA MET A 98 -12.76 13.42 -8.45
C MET A 98 -11.74 14.12 -9.35
N ALA A 99 -10.51 14.31 -8.89
CA ALA A 99 -9.44 14.93 -9.67
C ALA A 99 -9.08 14.11 -10.92
N GLU A 100 -9.02 12.79 -10.78
CA GLU A 100 -8.76 11.87 -11.90
C GLU A 100 -9.87 11.91 -12.95
N ALA A 101 -11.14 12.00 -12.52
CA ALA A 101 -12.28 12.15 -13.43
C ALA A 101 -12.22 13.48 -14.21
N GLU A 102 -11.85 14.57 -13.54
CA GLU A 102 -11.64 15.87 -14.20
C GLU A 102 -10.51 15.80 -15.24
N ASN A 103 -9.38 15.17 -14.90
CA ASN A 103 -8.26 15.00 -15.82
C ASN A 103 -8.66 14.10 -17.01
N TYR A 104 -9.41 13.03 -16.78
CA TYR A 104 -9.91 12.17 -17.84
C TYR A 104 -10.77 12.96 -18.86
N VAL A 105 -11.72 13.75 -18.36
CA VAL A 105 -12.60 14.57 -19.23
C VAL A 105 -11.79 15.61 -20.00
N LYS A 106 -10.79 16.20 -19.37
CA LYS A 106 -9.98 17.29 -19.94
C LYS A 106 -8.98 16.78 -20.98
N GLU A 107 -8.36 15.64 -20.76
CA GLU A 107 -7.19 15.19 -21.52
C GLU A 107 -7.48 13.96 -22.41
N VAL A 108 -8.24 12.98 -21.89
CA VAL A 108 -8.53 11.75 -22.65
C VAL A 108 -9.79 11.91 -23.52
N ALA A 109 -10.87 12.45 -22.95
CA ALA A 109 -12.11 12.62 -23.72
C ALA A 109 -11.96 13.63 -24.86
N THR A 110 -11.00 14.54 -24.78
CA THR A 110 -10.64 15.50 -25.85
C THR A 110 -9.67 14.91 -26.87
N GLY A 111 -9.09 13.75 -26.61
CA GLY A 111 -8.09 13.10 -27.46
C GLY A 111 -6.67 13.67 -27.31
N GLU A 112 -6.40 14.47 -26.29
CA GLU A 112 -5.06 14.99 -25.99
C GLU A 112 -4.13 13.85 -25.53
N LEU A 113 -4.65 12.95 -24.69
CA LEU A 113 -3.97 11.73 -24.28
C LEU A 113 -4.73 10.48 -24.75
N PRO A 114 -4.04 9.40 -25.11
CA PRO A 114 -4.67 8.15 -25.56
C PRO A 114 -5.38 7.40 -24.43
N PHE A 115 -4.92 7.55 -23.20
CA PHE A 115 -5.48 6.94 -21.99
C PHE A 115 -4.95 7.62 -20.74
N LEU A 116 -5.59 7.35 -19.60
CA LEU A 116 -5.13 7.76 -18.28
C LEU A 116 -4.84 6.52 -17.45
N LEU A 117 -3.62 6.43 -16.90
CA LEU A 117 -3.25 5.42 -15.91
C LEU A 117 -3.22 6.06 -14.53
N THR A 118 -4.01 5.51 -13.61
CA THR A 118 -4.03 5.96 -12.22
C THR A 118 -3.72 4.80 -11.28
N SER A 119 -3.13 5.10 -10.14
CA SER A 119 -2.87 4.06 -9.14
C SER A 119 -2.58 4.63 -7.76
N CYS A 120 -3.30 4.13 -6.75
CA CYS A 120 -2.93 4.26 -5.35
C CYS A 120 -1.97 3.14 -4.88
N CYS A 121 -1.62 2.19 -5.76
CA CYS A 121 -0.78 1.03 -5.44
C CYS A 121 0.68 1.27 -5.84
N PRO A 122 1.61 1.39 -4.87
CA PRO A 122 3.04 1.55 -5.17
C PRO A 122 3.62 0.43 -6.04
N SER A 123 3.11 -0.80 -5.87
CA SER A 123 3.55 -1.95 -6.67
C SER A 123 3.19 -1.81 -8.14
N TRP A 124 1.99 -1.28 -8.43
CA TRP A 124 1.59 -0.95 -9.80
C TRP A 124 2.50 0.12 -10.41
N SER A 125 2.73 1.20 -9.67
CA SER A 125 3.62 2.28 -10.14
C SER A 125 5.05 1.80 -10.39
N MET A 126 5.56 0.90 -9.53
CA MET A 126 6.87 0.27 -9.72
C MET A 126 6.87 -0.70 -10.92
N LEU A 127 5.79 -1.44 -11.13
CA LEU A 127 5.63 -2.33 -12.29
C LEU A 127 5.66 -1.52 -13.58
N ALA A 128 4.86 -0.47 -13.68
CA ALA A 128 4.82 0.40 -14.84
C ALA A 128 6.22 0.98 -15.14
N LYS A 129 6.84 1.61 -14.15
CA LYS A 129 8.19 2.20 -14.31
C LYS A 129 9.28 1.21 -14.75
N LYS A 130 9.25 -0.03 -14.27
CA LYS A 130 10.30 -1.00 -14.54
C LYS A 130 10.08 -1.81 -15.82
N PHE A 131 8.83 -2.09 -16.16
CA PHE A 131 8.52 -3.04 -17.23
C PHE A 131 7.73 -2.46 -18.38
N PHE A 132 7.15 -1.28 -18.19
CA PHE A 132 6.34 -0.58 -19.20
C PHE A 132 6.66 0.93 -19.19
N PRO A 133 7.95 1.33 -19.28
CA PRO A 133 8.35 2.73 -19.19
C PRO A 133 7.67 3.59 -20.26
N GLU A 134 7.34 3.03 -21.40
CA GLU A 134 6.65 3.68 -22.50
C GLU A 134 5.21 4.15 -22.17
N THR A 135 4.68 3.74 -21.01
CA THR A 135 3.34 4.14 -20.57
C THR A 135 3.35 5.33 -19.60
N ILE A 136 4.53 5.88 -19.30
CA ILE A 136 4.70 6.90 -18.24
C ILE A 136 5.04 8.28 -18.81
N ASP A 137 5.50 8.35 -20.05
CA ASP A 137 5.91 9.58 -20.75
C ASP A 137 4.73 10.44 -21.21
#